data_e5a3eae2808c3332301a6b26f2a19e0c
#
_entry.id   e5a3eae2808c3332301a6b26f2a19e0c
#
_cell.length_a   1.000
_cell.length_b   1.000
_cell.length_c   1.000
_cell.angle_alpha   90.00
_cell.angle_beta   90.00
_cell.angle_gamma   90.00
#
_symmetry.space_group_name_H-M   'P 1'
#
loop_
_entity.id
_entity.type
_entity.pdbx_description
1 polymer ?
#
loop_
_entity_poly.entity_id
_entity_poly.type
_entity_poly.pdbx_seq_one_letter_code
_entity_poly.pdbx_strand_id
1 'polypeptide(L)'
;EVSQGSYYKNRFKAIPATIKALPSPKVRMPLAETQMATLLSNADPEGKGRVRVRMNWQTDGMQIGWVRVMTPDGGSSSDVKSNRGFVFIPEVGDQVLLGFRHGDPARPYILGSLFNGVTGSGGFAANHKKSLTTRSGSTVTFDDTAHTILLQTTRANKIFIDELNGTITISSAEEVNVNTKNVNINASENMNVNVGKNFTMQVGEQSSVNIGKDSSLSINGSSVLS
;
A
#
# COMPACT_ATOMS: atom_id res chain seq x y z
N GLU A 1 29.43 37.89 -13.68
CA GLU A 1 30.71 37.53 -14.31
C GLU A 1 30.52 37.51 -15.81
N VAL A 2 31.28 38.25 -16.57
CA VAL A 2 31.22 38.30 -18.02
C VAL A 2 32.64 38.06 -18.55
N SER A 3 32.81 36.96 -19.28
CA SER A 3 34.04 36.62 -19.96
C SER A 3 33.88 36.88 -21.46
N GLN A 4 34.71 37.71 -22.06
CA GLN A 4 34.75 38.02 -23.49
C GLN A 4 36.17 37.94 -23.99
N GLY A 5 36.54 36.88 -24.68
CA GLY A 5 37.89 36.60 -25.16
C GLY A 5 38.88 36.42 -24.01
N SER A 6 40.06 37.06 -24.11
CA SER A 6 41.10 37.04 -23.09
C SER A 6 40.90 38.06 -21.96
N TYR A 7 39.79 38.77 -21.94
CA TYR A 7 39.51 39.78 -20.93
C TYR A 7 38.44 39.28 -19.95
N TYR A 8 38.78 39.34 -18.67
CA TYR A 8 37.88 38.99 -17.56
C TYR A 8 37.43 40.28 -16.87
N LYS A 9 36.13 40.46 -16.69
CA LYS A 9 35.55 41.61 -15.98
C LYS A 9 34.50 41.15 -14.99
N ASN A 10 34.77 41.40 -13.70
CA ASN A 10 33.79 41.18 -12.64
C ASN A 10 33.04 42.49 -12.32
N ARG A 11 31.72 42.37 -12.16
CA ARG A 11 30.92 43.40 -11.51
C ARG A 11 30.37 42.81 -10.21
N PHE A 12 30.62 43.47 -9.11
CA PHE A 12 30.06 43.09 -7.82
C PHE A 12 29.41 44.27 -7.12
N LYS A 13 28.48 43.99 -6.24
CA LYS A 13 27.83 44.96 -5.37
C LYS A 13 28.21 44.61 -3.95
N ALA A 14 28.90 45.47 -3.25
CA ALA A 14 29.22 45.28 -1.84
C ALA A 14 28.24 46.06 -0.97
N ILE A 15 27.94 45.49 0.18
CA ILE A 15 27.16 46.12 1.27
C ILE A 15 28.04 46.10 2.52
N PRO A 16 27.86 47.08 3.45
CA PRO A 16 28.58 47.05 4.72
C PRO A 16 28.35 45.74 5.51
N ALA A 17 29.39 45.21 6.13
CA ALA A 17 29.34 43.98 6.90
C ALA A 17 28.37 44.06 8.12
N THR A 18 28.03 45.27 8.52
CA THR A 18 27.05 45.52 9.60
C THR A 18 25.59 45.30 9.18
N ILE A 19 25.32 45.20 7.87
CA ILE A 19 23.95 44.95 7.39
C ILE A 19 23.67 43.44 7.50
N LYS A 20 22.77 43.07 8.40
CA LYS A 20 22.38 41.67 8.68
C LYS A 20 21.39 41.09 7.67
N ALA A 21 20.75 41.94 6.86
CA ALA A 21 19.79 41.52 5.83
C ALA A 21 20.20 42.01 4.46
N LEU A 22 20.19 41.13 3.47
CA LEU A 22 20.43 41.50 2.07
C LEU A 22 19.27 42.41 1.59
N PRO A 23 19.59 43.41 0.70
CA PRO A 23 18.52 44.19 0.07
C PRO A 23 17.55 43.29 -0.67
N SER A 24 16.27 43.65 -0.62
CA SER A 24 15.25 42.92 -1.37
C SER A 24 15.63 42.85 -2.86
N PRO A 25 15.56 41.70 -3.48
CA PRO A 25 15.85 41.56 -4.91
C PRO A 25 14.85 42.39 -5.72
N LYS A 26 15.28 43.04 -6.78
CA LYS A 26 14.41 43.80 -7.69
C LYS A 26 13.40 42.89 -8.44
N VAL A 27 13.75 41.61 -8.60
CA VAL A 27 12.91 40.59 -9.22
C VAL A 27 12.47 39.67 -8.12
N ARG A 28 11.15 39.47 -7.98
CA ARG A 28 10.59 38.50 -7.05
C ARG A 28 10.99 37.10 -7.50
N MET A 29 11.36 36.26 -6.54
CA MET A 29 11.55 34.82 -6.80
C MET A 29 10.20 34.25 -7.32
N PRO A 30 10.26 33.40 -8.36
CA PRO A 30 9.05 32.73 -8.83
C PRO A 30 8.46 31.87 -7.72
N LEU A 31 7.14 31.93 -7.57
CA LEU A 31 6.38 31.11 -6.64
C LEU A 31 5.57 30.09 -7.44
N ALA A 32 5.65 28.85 -7.04
CA ALA A 32 4.86 27.78 -7.62
C ALA A 32 3.71 27.43 -6.66
N GLU A 33 2.49 27.44 -7.19
CA GLU A 33 1.30 26.87 -6.57
C GLU A 33 1.21 25.37 -6.85
N THR A 34 0.25 24.68 -6.19
CA THR A 34 0.00 23.27 -6.43
C THR A 34 -0.36 23.01 -7.89
N GLN A 35 0.15 21.93 -8.45
CA GLN A 35 -0.05 21.58 -9.86
C GLN A 35 -0.36 20.09 -10.02
N MET A 36 -1.16 19.77 -11.02
CA MET A 36 -1.39 18.38 -11.44
C MET A 36 -0.28 17.89 -12.34
N ALA A 37 0.05 16.62 -12.20
CA ALA A 37 1.02 15.94 -13.05
C ALA A 37 0.63 14.47 -13.26
N THR A 38 1.18 13.88 -14.31
CA THR A 38 1.08 12.45 -14.59
C THR A 38 2.37 11.76 -14.18
N LEU A 39 2.27 10.62 -13.52
CA LEU A 39 3.41 9.84 -13.09
C LEU A 39 4.03 9.09 -14.28
N LEU A 40 5.32 9.27 -14.49
CA LEU A 40 6.09 8.67 -15.58
C LEU A 40 6.92 7.47 -15.14
N SER A 41 7.41 7.47 -13.90
CA SER A 41 8.23 6.38 -13.36
C SER A 41 8.19 6.37 -11.84
N ASN A 42 8.04 5.18 -11.28
CA ASN A 42 8.17 4.89 -9.85
C ASN A 42 9.37 3.95 -9.55
N ALA A 43 10.20 3.66 -10.54
CA ALA A 43 11.39 2.84 -10.41
C ALA A 43 12.61 3.71 -10.00
N ASP A 44 12.60 4.18 -8.75
CA ASP A 44 13.69 4.99 -8.19
C ASP A 44 14.98 4.14 -8.09
N PRO A 45 16.07 4.51 -8.79
CA PRO A 45 17.30 3.73 -8.82
C PRO A 45 18.02 3.67 -7.46
N GLU A 46 17.69 4.58 -6.54
CA GLU A 46 18.24 4.57 -5.19
C GLU A 46 17.32 3.88 -4.17
N GLY A 47 16.15 3.36 -4.60
CA GLY A 47 15.19 2.66 -3.72
C GLY A 47 14.59 3.54 -2.61
N LYS A 48 14.52 4.86 -2.83
CA LYS A 48 14.03 5.85 -1.84
C LYS A 48 12.55 6.17 -1.97
N GLY A 49 11.80 5.44 -2.82
CA GLY A 49 10.38 5.63 -3.03
C GLY A 49 10.01 6.96 -3.72
N ARG A 50 10.97 7.55 -4.44
CA ARG A 50 10.73 8.75 -5.23
C ARG A 50 10.13 8.39 -6.59
N VAL A 51 9.49 9.36 -7.21
CA VAL A 51 8.85 9.21 -8.51
C VAL A 51 9.28 10.28 -9.48
N ARG A 52 9.10 10.04 -10.79
CA ARG A 52 9.25 11.05 -11.84
C ARG A 52 7.87 11.34 -12.41
N VAL A 53 7.59 12.60 -12.59
CA VAL A 53 6.29 13.07 -13.09
C VAL A 53 6.47 14.08 -14.21
N ARG A 54 5.41 14.31 -14.97
CA ARG A 54 5.28 15.37 -15.97
C ARG A 54 4.07 16.22 -15.63
N MET A 55 4.28 17.50 -15.43
CA MET A 55 3.20 18.47 -15.25
C MET A 55 2.47 18.68 -16.58
N ASN A 56 1.19 19.04 -16.55
CA ASN A 56 0.35 19.15 -17.74
C ASN A 56 0.86 20.14 -18.80
N TRP A 57 1.60 21.16 -18.39
CA TRP A 57 2.17 22.14 -19.31
C TRP A 57 3.54 21.74 -19.88
N GLN A 58 4.17 20.68 -19.38
CA GLN A 58 5.46 20.22 -19.88
C GLN A 58 5.27 19.42 -21.17
N THR A 59 6.13 19.69 -22.15
CA THR A 59 6.21 18.93 -23.40
C THR A 59 7.16 17.73 -23.25
N ASP A 60 7.13 16.84 -24.25
CA ASP A 60 8.04 15.71 -24.34
C ASP A 60 9.51 16.24 -24.37
N GLY A 61 10.35 15.65 -23.56
CA GLY A 61 11.75 16.09 -23.38
C GLY A 61 11.98 16.98 -22.17
N MET A 62 10.97 17.65 -21.63
CA MET A 62 11.08 18.30 -20.33
C MET A 62 11.01 17.25 -19.21
N GLN A 63 12.04 17.20 -18.37
CA GLN A 63 12.10 16.24 -17.28
C GLN A 63 12.35 16.96 -15.97
N ILE A 64 11.62 16.56 -14.93
CA ILE A 64 11.95 16.91 -13.57
C ILE A 64 12.76 15.76 -12.93
N GLY A 65 13.54 16.09 -11.89
CA GLY A 65 14.25 15.08 -11.11
C GLY A 65 13.32 14.15 -10.33
N TRP A 66 13.90 13.29 -9.53
CA TRP A 66 13.18 12.40 -8.63
C TRP A 66 12.52 13.19 -7.50
N VAL A 67 11.21 13.04 -7.35
CA VAL A 67 10.33 13.76 -6.43
C VAL A 67 9.89 12.84 -5.32
N ARG A 68 9.93 13.33 -4.07
CA ARG A 68 9.46 12.56 -2.91
C ARG A 68 7.95 12.48 -2.89
N VAL A 69 7.43 11.35 -2.43
CA VAL A 69 6.01 11.12 -2.22
C VAL A 69 5.67 11.29 -0.74
N MET A 70 4.61 12.01 -0.44
CA MET A 70 4.06 12.13 0.90
C MET A 70 3.31 10.83 1.25
N THR A 71 3.43 10.40 2.50
CA THR A 71 2.67 9.30 3.06
C THR A 71 2.07 9.74 4.40
N PRO A 72 0.93 9.20 4.85
CA PRO A 72 0.35 9.53 6.14
C PRO A 72 1.27 9.23 7.33
N ASP A 73 2.03 8.15 7.25
CA ASP A 73 3.09 7.80 8.20
C ASP A 73 4.18 7.03 7.48
N GLY A 74 5.43 7.37 7.74
CA GLY A 74 6.57 6.70 7.13
C GLY A 74 7.89 7.04 7.81
N GLY A 75 8.72 6.03 8.03
CA GLY A 75 10.02 6.21 8.66
C GLY A 75 10.65 4.92 9.15
N SER A 76 11.28 5.02 10.31
CA SER A 76 11.94 3.90 11.00
C SER A 76 11.64 3.95 12.50
N SER A 77 11.96 2.89 13.20
CA SER A 77 11.93 2.78 14.67
C SER A 77 13.11 1.93 15.15
N SER A 78 13.23 1.71 16.45
CA SER A 78 14.21 0.78 17.02
C SER A 78 14.10 -0.63 16.43
N ASP A 79 12.87 -1.10 16.22
CA ASP A 79 12.57 -2.47 15.82
C ASP A 79 12.41 -2.63 14.30
N VAL A 80 11.96 -1.57 13.62
CA VAL A 80 11.75 -1.53 12.17
C VAL A 80 12.66 -0.48 11.55
N LYS A 81 13.78 -0.93 10.99
CA LYS A 81 14.83 -0.03 10.49
C LYS A 81 14.45 0.78 9.25
N SER A 82 13.48 0.30 8.45
CA SER A 82 12.99 1.01 7.26
C SER A 82 11.55 0.60 6.94
N ASN A 83 10.84 1.44 6.17
CA ASN A 83 9.48 1.19 5.69
C ASN A 83 8.44 0.98 6.80
N ARG A 84 8.64 1.59 7.97
CA ARG A 84 7.57 1.69 8.96
C ARG A 84 6.49 2.64 8.44
N GLY A 85 5.23 2.25 8.58
CA GLY A 85 4.07 3.04 8.15
C GLY A 85 3.49 2.57 6.81
N PHE A 86 2.98 3.51 6.01
CA PHE A 86 2.32 3.23 4.74
C PHE A 86 3.30 3.33 3.57
N VAL A 87 3.49 2.23 2.86
CA VAL A 87 4.33 2.15 1.65
C VAL A 87 3.42 1.96 0.44
N PHE A 88 2.83 3.07 -0.04
CA PHE A 88 2.00 3.12 -1.23
C PHE A 88 2.56 4.20 -2.16
N ILE A 89 3.33 3.77 -3.16
CA ILE A 89 3.87 4.65 -4.19
C ILE A 89 2.90 4.62 -5.38
N PRO A 90 2.49 5.77 -5.91
CA PRO A 90 1.60 5.83 -7.06
C PRO A 90 2.16 5.07 -8.27
N GLU A 91 1.28 4.55 -9.11
CA GLU A 91 1.66 3.78 -10.30
C GLU A 91 1.84 4.69 -11.53
N VAL A 92 2.60 4.18 -12.51
CA VAL A 92 2.80 4.90 -13.78
C VAL A 92 1.46 5.13 -14.47
N GLY A 93 1.22 6.37 -14.89
CA GLY A 93 -0.04 6.82 -15.47
C GLY A 93 -1.01 7.46 -14.48
N ASP A 94 -0.76 7.34 -13.17
CA ASP A 94 -1.60 7.99 -12.17
C ASP A 94 -1.49 9.51 -12.26
N GLN A 95 -2.62 10.17 -12.01
CA GLN A 95 -2.67 11.61 -11.83
C GLN A 95 -2.36 11.95 -10.38
N VAL A 96 -1.41 12.85 -10.18
CA VAL A 96 -0.92 13.25 -8.85
C VAL A 96 -0.94 14.76 -8.70
N LEU A 97 -1.08 15.22 -7.45
CA LEU A 97 -0.99 16.61 -7.07
C LEU A 97 0.40 16.90 -6.51
N LEU A 98 1.09 17.90 -7.06
CA LEU A 98 2.35 18.40 -6.55
C LEU A 98 2.14 19.59 -5.64
N GLY A 99 2.86 19.59 -4.51
CA GLY A 99 3.13 20.78 -3.72
C GLY A 99 4.57 21.21 -3.90
N PHE A 100 4.88 22.45 -3.49
CA PHE A 100 6.21 23.05 -3.60
C PHE A 100 6.63 23.61 -2.24
N ARG A 101 7.78 23.16 -1.74
CA ARG A 101 8.28 23.62 -0.44
C ARG A 101 8.54 25.12 -0.46
N HIS A 102 7.81 25.88 0.38
CA HIS A 102 7.84 27.34 0.43
C HIS A 102 7.52 28.02 -0.91
N GLY A 103 6.74 27.36 -1.78
CA GLY A 103 6.45 27.85 -3.13
C GLY A 103 7.64 27.82 -4.09
N ASP A 104 8.74 27.15 -3.73
CA ASP A 104 9.95 27.07 -4.56
C ASP A 104 9.75 26.05 -5.70
N PRO A 105 9.72 26.48 -6.97
CA PRO A 105 9.55 25.57 -8.12
C PRO A 105 10.59 24.47 -8.20
N ALA A 106 11.78 24.67 -7.62
CA ALA A 106 12.87 23.68 -7.61
C ALA A 106 12.70 22.61 -6.52
N ARG A 107 11.68 22.71 -5.68
CA ARG A 107 11.46 21.80 -4.52
C ARG A 107 10.07 21.17 -4.51
N PRO A 108 9.69 20.44 -5.58
CA PRO A 108 8.42 19.76 -5.65
C PRO A 108 8.37 18.54 -4.72
N TYR A 109 7.15 18.15 -4.31
CA TYR A 109 6.83 16.89 -3.65
C TYR A 109 5.40 16.48 -4.00
N ILE A 110 5.12 15.16 -4.00
CA ILE A 110 3.80 14.64 -4.28
C ILE A 110 2.97 14.69 -2.99
N LEU A 111 1.80 15.31 -3.07
CA LEU A 111 0.80 15.36 -2.00
C LEU A 111 -0.07 14.12 -1.97
N GLY A 112 -0.36 13.52 -3.12
CA GLY A 112 -1.18 12.33 -3.27
C GLY A 112 -1.65 12.14 -4.70
N SER A 113 -2.36 11.02 -4.93
CA SER A 113 -3.04 10.74 -6.20
C SER A 113 -4.43 11.36 -6.22
N LEU A 114 -4.93 11.65 -7.40
CA LEU A 114 -6.25 12.22 -7.63
C LEU A 114 -7.12 11.22 -8.40
N PHE A 115 -8.35 11.03 -7.93
CA PHE A 115 -9.36 10.36 -8.75
C PHE A 115 -9.70 11.24 -9.95
N ASN A 116 -9.56 10.69 -11.14
CA ASN A 116 -9.78 11.43 -12.39
C ASN A 116 -10.93 10.86 -13.26
N GLY A 117 -11.66 9.89 -12.73
CA GLY A 117 -12.76 9.22 -13.42
C GLY A 117 -12.35 8.19 -14.47
N VAL A 118 -11.05 8.11 -14.80
CA VAL A 118 -10.50 7.15 -15.78
C VAL A 118 -9.70 6.06 -15.04
N THR A 119 -8.70 6.45 -14.25
CA THR A 119 -7.86 5.51 -13.48
C THR A 119 -8.40 5.26 -12.08
N GLY A 120 -9.30 6.09 -11.58
CA GLY A 120 -9.92 5.94 -10.29
C GLY A 120 -11.18 6.79 -10.15
N SER A 121 -12.26 6.18 -9.67
CA SER A 121 -13.59 6.79 -9.54
C SER A 121 -14.13 6.85 -8.09
N GLY A 122 -13.32 6.41 -7.12
CA GLY A 122 -13.74 6.44 -5.71
C GLY A 122 -14.61 5.25 -5.28
N GLY A 123 -15.29 5.37 -4.15
CA GLY A 123 -15.96 4.31 -3.41
C GLY A 123 -17.44 4.10 -3.74
N PHE A 124 -17.86 4.20 -5.01
CA PHE A 124 -19.25 4.18 -5.45
C PHE A 124 -20.07 5.42 -5.02
N ALA A 125 -21.24 5.62 -5.60
CA ALA A 125 -22.07 6.81 -5.35
C ALA A 125 -22.47 6.96 -3.88
N ALA A 126 -22.73 5.86 -3.17
CA ALA A 126 -23.09 5.86 -1.75
C ALA A 126 -21.88 5.88 -0.79
N ASN A 127 -20.67 5.83 -1.33
CA ASN A 127 -19.41 5.79 -0.55
C ASN A 127 -19.41 4.73 0.58
N HIS A 128 -20.10 3.62 0.37
CA HIS A 128 -20.22 2.53 1.37
C HIS A 128 -19.05 1.54 1.34
N LYS A 129 -18.19 1.57 0.30
CA LYS A 129 -17.01 0.72 0.22
C LYS A 129 -15.73 1.49 0.46
N LYS A 130 -14.86 0.93 1.29
CA LYS A 130 -13.49 1.39 1.51
C LYS A 130 -12.56 0.24 1.14
N SER A 131 -11.48 0.51 0.42
CA SER A 131 -10.58 -0.55 0.00
C SER A 131 -9.12 -0.11 -0.11
N LEU A 132 -8.23 -1.08 0.09
CA LEU A 132 -6.84 -1.03 -0.32
C LEU A 132 -6.68 -2.05 -1.44
N THR A 133 -6.21 -1.63 -2.61
CA THR A 133 -6.02 -2.52 -3.76
C THR A 133 -4.59 -2.36 -4.28
N THR A 134 -3.89 -3.47 -4.38
CA THR A 134 -2.53 -3.50 -4.93
C THR A 134 -2.56 -3.55 -6.46
N ARG A 135 -1.44 -3.24 -7.10
CA ARG A 135 -1.29 -3.33 -8.55
C ARG A 135 -1.65 -4.72 -9.14
N SER A 136 -1.40 -5.78 -8.39
CA SER A 136 -1.76 -7.14 -8.79
C SER A 136 -3.23 -7.49 -8.55
N GLY A 137 -4.03 -6.58 -7.98
CA GLY A 137 -5.45 -6.81 -7.69
C GLY A 137 -5.74 -7.51 -6.36
N SER A 138 -4.77 -7.70 -5.49
CA SER A 138 -5.04 -8.15 -4.12
C SER A 138 -5.71 -7.02 -3.33
N THR A 139 -6.77 -7.33 -2.57
CA THR A 139 -7.62 -6.32 -1.91
C THR A 139 -7.84 -6.58 -0.45
N VAL A 140 -8.00 -5.49 0.29
CA VAL A 140 -8.71 -5.46 1.58
C VAL A 140 -9.89 -4.52 1.40
N THR A 141 -11.11 -5.01 1.57
CA THR A 141 -12.34 -4.26 1.36
C THR A 141 -13.21 -4.28 2.62
N PHE A 142 -13.74 -3.13 2.97
CA PHE A 142 -14.79 -2.94 3.97
C PHE A 142 -16.06 -2.51 3.25
N ASP A 143 -17.18 -3.14 3.51
CA ASP A 143 -18.49 -2.78 2.97
C ASP A 143 -19.43 -2.43 4.12
N ASP A 144 -19.68 -1.13 4.30
CA ASP A 144 -20.50 -0.61 5.40
C ASP A 144 -21.99 -0.98 5.25
N THR A 145 -22.47 -1.21 4.02
CA THR A 145 -23.87 -1.62 3.78
C THR A 145 -24.07 -3.10 3.99
N ALA A 146 -23.12 -3.91 3.54
CA ALA A 146 -23.18 -5.37 3.71
C ALA A 146 -22.64 -5.84 5.06
N HIS A 147 -22.04 -4.95 5.85
CA HIS A 147 -21.36 -5.25 7.11
C HIS A 147 -20.31 -6.36 6.95
N THR A 148 -19.44 -6.22 5.94
CA THR A 148 -18.44 -7.25 5.62
C THR A 148 -17.03 -6.72 5.55
N ILE A 149 -16.07 -7.63 5.87
CA ILE A 149 -14.63 -7.39 5.64
C ILE A 149 -14.11 -8.53 4.76
N LEU A 150 -13.44 -8.16 3.66
CA LEU A 150 -12.89 -9.12 2.72
C LEU A 150 -11.39 -8.86 2.50
N LEU A 151 -10.56 -9.87 2.81
CA LEU A 151 -9.20 -9.98 2.28
C LEU A 151 -9.24 -10.97 1.13
N GLN A 152 -8.77 -10.56 -0.05
CA GLN A 152 -8.81 -11.42 -1.23
C GLN A 152 -7.60 -11.23 -2.13
N THR A 153 -7.12 -12.34 -2.71
CA THR A 153 -6.15 -12.32 -3.79
C THR A 153 -6.82 -12.60 -5.13
N THR A 154 -6.14 -12.31 -6.23
CA THR A 154 -6.66 -12.56 -7.60
C THR A 154 -6.92 -14.04 -7.90
N ARG A 155 -6.31 -14.96 -7.14
CA ARG A 155 -6.54 -16.42 -7.25
C ARG A 155 -7.62 -16.95 -6.29
N ALA A 156 -8.53 -16.08 -5.85
CA ALA A 156 -9.66 -16.40 -4.99
C ALA A 156 -9.33 -16.95 -3.59
N ASN A 157 -8.08 -16.88 -3.13
CA ASN A 157 -7.76 -17.11 -1.72
C ASN A 157 -8.34 -15.93 -0.93
N LYS A 158 -9.14 -16.23 0.10
CA LYS A 158 -9.84 -15.17 0.84
C LYS A 158 -10.03 -15.50 2.30
N ILE A 159 -10.11 -14.42 3.09
CA ILE A 159 -10.73 -14.40 4.42
C ILE A 159 -11.92 -13.45 4.32
N PHE A 160 -13.09 -13.94 4.61
CA PHE A 160 -14.34 -13.19 4.54
C PHE A 160 -15.04 -13.21 5.89
N ILE A 161 -15.33 -12.05 6.42
CA ILE A 161 -16.05 -11.84 7.68
C ILE A 161 -17.38 -11.20 7.31
N ASP A 162 -18.49 -11.83 7.73
CA ASP A 162 -19.86 -11.37 7.51
C ASP A 162 -20.53 -11.21 8.88
N GLU A 163 -20.70 -9.96 9.28
CA GLU A 163 -21.27 -9.63 10.58
C GLU A 163 -22.77 -9.99 10.66
N LEU A 164 -23.52 -9.74 9.59
CA LEU A 164 -24.97 -9.97 9.59
C LEU A 164 -25.32 -11.44 9.73
N ASN A 165 -24.52 -12.32 9.13
CA ASN A 165 -24.70 -13.77 9.25
C ASN A 165 -23.84 -14.39 10.36
N GLY A 166 -22.99 -13.61 11.03
CA GLY A 166 -22.11 -14.09 12.10
C GLY A 166 -21.10 -15.14 11.62
N THR A 167 -20.59 -15.03 10.39
CA THR A 167 -19.72 -16.04 9.80
C THR A 167 -18.32 -15.52 9.48
N ILE A 168 -17.32 -16.40 9.64
CA ILE A 168 -15.96 -16.20 9.13
C ILE A 168 -15.63 -17.36 8.20
N THR A 169 -15.32 -17.05 6.96
CA THR A 169 -14.94 -18.02 5.93
C THR A 169 -13.49 -17.86 5.53
N ILE A 170 -12.72 -18.94 5.62
CA ILE A 170 -11.36 -19.03 5.06
C ILE A 170 -11.41 -19.99 3.88
N SER A 171 -11.01 -19.54 2.70
CA SER A 171 -10.96 -20.41 1.52
C SER A 171 -9.68 -20.19 0.71
N SER A 172 -9.15 -21.28 0.18
CA SER A 172 -7.98 -21.31 -0.69
C SER A 172 -8.27 -22.20 -1.89
N ALA A 173 -7.70 -21.87 -3.05
CA ALA A 173 -7.81 -22.69 -4.25
C ALA A 173 -7.07 -24.02 -4.12
N GLU A 174 -5.99 -24.07 -3.33
CA GLU A 174 -5.12 -25.24 -3.22
C GLU A 174 -5.03 -25.74 -1.77
N GLU A 175 -4.48 -24.98 -0.85
CA GLU A 175 -4.12 -25.48 0.47
C GLU A 175 -4.22 -24.39 1.55
N VAL A 176 -4.61 -24.82 2.77
CA VAL A 176 -4.52 -24.02 4.00
C VAL A 176 -3.63 -24.74 5.01
N ASN A 177 -2.49 -24.15 5.34
CA ASN A 177 -1.53 -24.66 6.32
C ASN A 177 -1.65 -23.92 7.65
N VAL A 178 -1.81 -24.68 8.75
CA VAL A 178 -1.80 -24.15 10.12
C VAL A 178 -0.60 -24.72 10.86
N ASN A 179 0.48 -23.93 11.00
CA ASN A 179 1.71 -24.32 11.68
C ASN A 179 1.83 -23.57 13.00
N THR A 180 1.64 -24.23 14.11
CA THR A 180 1.64 -23.60 15.42
C THR A 180 2.06 -24.61 16.51
N LYS A 181 2.45 -24.09 17.67
CA LYS A 181 2.72 -24.91 18.85
C LYS A 181 1.44 -25.57 19.41
N ASN A 182 0.32 -24.85 19.42
CA ASN A 182 -0.96 -25.36 19.95
C ASN A 182 -2.12 -24.90 19.05
N VAL A 183 -3.08 -25.79 18.81
CA VAL A 183 -4.37 -25.48 18.19
C VAL A 183 -5.48 -25.85 19.17
N ASN A 184 -6.38 -24.90 19.48
CA ASN A 184 -7.56 -25.13 20.28
C ASN A 184 -8.81 -24.82 19.43
N ILE A 185 -9.68 -25.81 19.27
CA ILE A 185 -10.95 -25.66 18.56
C ILE A 185 -12.08 -25.98 19.54
N ASN A 186 -12.92 -25.01 19.85
CA ASN A 186 -14.05 -25.16 20.77
C ASN A 186 -15.33 -24.81 20.00
N ALA A 187 -16.17 -25.81 19.76
CA ALA A 187 -17.49 -25.63 19.19
C ALA A 187 -18.54 -25.98 20.27
N SER A 188 -19.45 -25.04 20.56
CA SER A 188 -20.50 -25.24 21.55
C SER A 188 -21.59 -26.22 21.08
N GLU A 189 -21.72 -26.40 19.77
CA GLU A 189 -22.74 -27.27 19.18
C GLU A 189 -22.11 -28.35 18.29
N ASN A 190 -21.64 -27.97 17.10
CA ASN A 190 -21.25 -28.95 16.10
C ASN A 190 -19.87 -28.64 15.51
N MET A 191 -19.07 -29.67 15.29
CA MET A 191 -17.88 -29.64 14.47
C MET A 191 -18.01 -30.64 13.32
N ASN A 192 -17.92 -30.17 12.06
CA ASN A 192 -18.02 -31.02 10.88
C ASN A 192 -16.69 -31.04 10.14
N VAL A 193 -16.18 -32.24 9.87
CA VAL A 193 -14.96 -32.46 9.06
C VAL A 193 -15.32 -33.31 7.85
N ASN A 194 -15.29 -32.72 6.65
CA ASN A 194 -15.59 -33.40 5.39
C ASN A 194 -14.33 -33.50 4.54
N VAL A 195 -13.87 -34.71 4.24
CA VAL A 195 -12.67 -34.96 3.47
C VAL A 195 -12.99 -35.82 2.25
N GLY A 196 -12.79 -35.28 1.04
CA GLY A 196 -13.15 -35.96 -0.20
C GLY A 196 -12.24 -37.12 -0.61
N LYS A 197 -11.01 -37.20 -0.07
CA LYS A 197 -10.04 -38.26 -0.42
C LYS A 197 -9.44 -38.90 0.84
N ASN A 198 -8.36 -38.32 1.36
CA ASN A 198 -7.62 -38.92 2.46
C ASN A 198 -7.67 -38.04 3.70
N PHE A 199 -8.01 -38.63 4.84
CA PHE A 199 -7.85 -38.04 6.15
C PHE A 199 -6.75 -38.77 6.91
N THR A 200 -5.71 -38.05 7.35
CA THR A 200 -4.62 -38.61 8.14
C THR A 200 -4.47 -37.83 9.42
N MET A 201 -4.44 -38.51 10.55
CA MET A 201 -4.12 -37.92 11.85
C MET A 201 -2.93 -38.68 12.45
N GLN A 202 -1.86 -37.98 12.74
CA GLN A 202 -0.67 -38.53 13.37
C GLN A 202 -0.44 -37.84 14.72
N VAL A 203 -0.35 -38.63 15.79
CA VAL A 203 -0.15 -38.16 17.15
C VAL A 203 1.11 -38.84 17.71
N GLY A 204 2.11 -38.05 18.13
CA GLY A 204 3.41 -38.59 18.56
C GLY A 204 3.39 -39.26 19.94
N GLU A 205 2.46 -38.87 20.81
CA GLU A 205 2.40 -39.40 22.17
C GLU A 205 1.03 -40.04 22.48
N GLN A 206 0.02 -39.25 22.81
CA GLN A 206 -1.27 -39.75 23.23
C GLN A 206 -2.42 -39.07 22.49
N SER A 207 -3.35 -39.85 21.98
CA SER A 207 -4.67 -39.43 21.49
C SER A 207 -5.76 -39.85 22.46
N SER A 208 -6.67 -38.93 22.80
CA SER A 208 -7.82 -39.23 23.63
C SER A 208 -9.09 -38.73 22.95
N VAL A 209 -10.09 -39.57 22.81
CA VAL A 209 -11.43 -39.24 22.30
C VAL A 209 -12.47 -39.58 23.36
N ASN A 210 -13.17 -38.57 23.86
CA ASN A 210 -14.19 -38.75 24.87
C ASN A 210 -15.58 -38.40 24.26
N ILE A 211 -16.48 -39.37 24.24
CA ILE A 211 -17.80 -39.25 23.66
C ILE A 211 -18.85 -39.51 24.74
N GLY A 212 -19.63 -38.48 25.09
CA GLY A 212 -20.56 -38.54 26.22
C GLY A 212 -21.83 -39.40 26.01
N LYS A 213 -22.19 -39.73 24.78
CA LYS A 213 -23.36 -40.57 24.48
C LYS A 213 -23.02 -41.65 23.47
N ASP A 214 -23.36 -41.43 22.20
CA ASP A 214 -23.24 -42.44 21.16
C ASP A 214 -22.14 -42.11 20.17
N SER A 215 -21.40 -43.13 19.74
CA SER A 215 -20.48 -43.02 18.62
C SER A 215 -20.79 -44.08 17.58
N SER A 216 -20.68 -43.74 16.30
CA SER A 216 -20.76 -44.69 15.21
C SER A 216 -19.56 -44.55 14.26
N LEU A 217 -19.00 -45.70 13.86
CA LEU A 217 -18.00 -45.77 12.84
C LEU A 217 -18.54 -46.66 11.72
N SER A 218 -18.75 -46.08 10.53
CA SER A 218 -19.15 -46.86 9.34
C SER A 218 -18.00 -46.86 8.33
N ILE A 219 -17.57 -48.05 7.95
CA ILE A 219 -16.47 -48.27 7.02
C ILE A 219 -16.97 -49.11 5.86
N ASN A 220 -17.02 -48.54 4.65
CA ASN A 220 -17.46 -49.23 3.44
C ASN A 220 -16.26 -49.87 2.67
N GLY A 221 -15.32 -50.44 3.39
CA GLY A 221 -14.10 -51.02 2.83
C GLY A 221 -13.32 -51.84 3.85
N SER A 222 -12.05 -52.12 3.59
CA SER A 222 -11.20 -52.85 4.54
C SER A 222 -10.79 -51.93 5.69
N SER A 223 -10.93 -52.39 6.94
CA SER A 223 -10.38 -51.75 8.13
C SER A 223 -9.29 -52.63 8.75
N VAL A 224 -8.21 -52.02 9.18
CA VAL A 224 -7.18 -52.67 9.98
C VAL A 224 -7.08 -51.92 11.29
N LEU A 225 -7.40 -52.59 12.40
CA LEU A 225 -7.16 -52.13 13.75
C LEU A 225 -5.99 -52.96 14.29
N SER A 226 -4.84 -52.37 14.45
CA SER A 226 -3.65 -53.01 15.02
C SER A 226 -3.36 -52.44 16.39
#